data_99259b6247bf347bd5875c23b24479bb
#
_entry.id   99259b6247bf347bd5875c23b24479bb
#
_cell.length_a   1.000
_cell.length_b   1.000
_cell.length_c   1.000
_cell.angle_alpha   90.00
_cell.angle_beta   90.00
_cell.angle_gamma   90.00
#
_symmetry.space_group_name_H-M   'P 1'
#
loop_
_entity.id
_entity.type
_entity.pdbx_description
1 polymer ?
#
loop_
_entity_poly.entity_id
_entity_poly.type
_entity_poly.pdbx_seq_one_letter_code
_entity_poly.pdbx_strand_id
1 'polypeptide(L)'
;MDKGAVVTVEVPETLAAELADAGQELLRDLLLRGLRDLHIEQALTRYQQGGLSFAAAAEQAGVSQTVLARAAYVRGMEPPTDPQMAVEELA
;
A
#
# COMPACT_ATOMS: atom_id res chain seq x y z
N MET A 1 -9.77 -16.52 -14.09
CA MET A 1 -9.26 -17.31 -12.97
C MET A 1 -7.78 -17.55 -13.16
N ASP A 2 -6.99 -17.17 -12.19
CA ASP A 2 -5.54 -17.30 -12.31
C ASP A 2 -5.08 -18.72 -12.18
N LYS A 3 -4.24 -19.12 -13.12
CA LYS A 3 -3.50 -20.36 -12.94
C LYS A 3 -2.38 -20.05 -11.96
N GLY A 4 -2.35 -20.62 -10.84
CA GLY A 4 -1.30 -20.35 -9.88
C GLY A 4 0.09 -20.39 -10.50
N ALA A 5 0.97 -19.54 -10.03
CA ALA A 5 2.38 -19.52 -10.38
C ALA A 5 3.19 -19.59 -9.11
N VAL A 6 4.43 -20.02 -9.22
CA VAL A 6 5.29 -20.16 -8.05
C VAL A 6 6.41 -19.14 -8.11
N VAL A 7 6.60 -18.40 -7.02
CA VAL A 7 7.71 -17.48 -6.83
C VAL A 7 8.52 -17.97 -5.64
N THR A 8 9.82 -18.06 -5.80
CA THR A 8 10.72 -18.50 -4.74
C THR A 8 11.54 -17.32 -4.24
N VAL A 9 11.55 -17.12 -2.93
CA VAL A 9 12.26 -16.01 -2.30
C VAL A 9 13.08 -16.54 -1.13
N GLU A 10 14.34 -16.14 -1.06
CA GLU A 10 15.16 -16.38 0.12
C GLU A 10 14.83 -15.34 1.18
N VAL A 11 14.63 -15.79 2.41
CA VAL A 11 14.33 -14.91 3.54
C VAL A 11 15.31 -15.19 4.68
N PRO A 12 15.52 -14.22 5.58
CA PRO A 12 16.34 -14.45 6.77
C PRO A 12 15.80 -15.61 7.61
N GLU A 13 16.71 -16.31 8.30
CA GLU A 13 16.34 -17.45 9.12
C GLU A 13 15.26 -17.15 10.14
N THR A 14 15.30 -15.96 10.76
CA THR A 14 14.30 -15.54 11.73
C THR A 14 12.92 -15.45 11.11
N LEU A 15 12.84 -14.91 9.91
CA LEU A 15 11.58 -14.83 9.18
C LEU A 15 11.09 -16.19 8.74
N ALA A 16 12.00 -17.03 8.26
CA ALA A 16 11.66 -18.38 7.85
C ALA A 16 11.09 -19.19 9.03
N ALA A 17 11.66 -19.01 10.22
CA ALA A 17 11.19 -19.68 11.42
C ALA A 17 9.77 -19.24 11.78
N GLU A 18 9.47 -17.94 11.68
CA GLU A 18 8.13 -17.44 11.95
C GLU A 18 7.09 -17.94 10.95
N LEU A 19 7.50 -18.14 9.72
CA LEU A 19 6.60 -18.57 8.64
C LEU A 19 6.54 -20.08 8.44
N ALA A 20 7.34 -20.83 9.20
CA ALA A 20 7.46 -22.28 8.99
C ALA A 20 6.12 -23.02 9.07
N ASP A 21 5.24 -22.60 9.98
CA ASP A 21 3.93 -23.19 10.17
C ASP A 21 2.81 -22.45 9.45
N ALA A 22 3.13 -21.41 8.69
CA ALA A 22 2.14 -20.62 8.01
C ALA A 22 1.54 -21.39 6.84
N GLY A 23 0.23 -21.43 6.76
CA GLY A 23 -0.46 -22.01 5.62
C GLY A 23 -0.32 -21.12 4.39
N GLN A 24 -0.55 -21.71 3.24
CA GLN A 24 -0.44 -21.01 1.96
C GLN A 24 -1.38 -19.80 1.88
N GLU A 25 -2.57 -19.90 2.46
CA GLU A 25 -3.52 -18.79 2.47
C GLU A 25 -2.99 -17.60 3.27
N LEU A 26 -2.37 -17.86 4.42
CA LEU A 26 -1.79 -16.78 5.22
C LEU A 26 -0.62 -16.13 4.49
N LEU A 27 0.25 -16.94 3.88
CA LEU A 27 1.38 -16.39 3.11
C LEU A 27 0.89 -15.54 1.96
N ARG A 28 -0.15 -15.98 1.25
CA ARG A 28 -0.74 -15.21 0.15
C ARG A 28 -1.31 -13.89 0.65
N ASP A 29 -2.02 -13.92 1.77
CA ASP A 29 -2.60 -12.72 2.37
C ASP A 29 -1.51 -11.71 2.75
N LEU A 30 -0.43 -12.18 3.37
CA LEU A 30 0.69 -11.33 3.75
C LEU A 30 1.35 -10.68 2.53
N LEU A 31 1.50 -11.46 1.45
CA LEU A 31 2.08 -10.94 0.21
C LEU A 31 1.17 -9.88 -0.42
N LEU A 32 -0.14 -10.10 -0.41
CA LEU A 32 -1.08 -9.13 -0.96
C LEU A 32 -1.08 -7.84 -0.16
N ARG A 33 -1.01 -7.93 1.17
CA ARG A 33 -0.91 -6.76 2.03
C ARG A 33 0.38 -5.99 1.80
N GLY A 34 1.50 -6.71 1.69
CA GLY A 34 2.79 -6.10 1.42
C GLY A 34 2.82 -5.41 0.07
N LEU A 35 2.23 -6.02 -0.94
CA LEU A 35 2.16 -5.44 -2.27
C LEU A 35 1.29 -4.17 -2.28
N ARG A 36 0.19 -4.18 -1.55
CA ARG A 36 -0.65 -3.00 -1.39
C ARG A 36 0.12 -1.86 -0.74
N ASP A 37 0.86 -2.14 0.32
CA ASP A 37 1.71 -1.15 0.99
C ASP A 37 2.74 -0.58 0.04
N LEU A 38 3.35 -1.43 -0.77
CA LEU A 38 4.32 -0.99 -1.76
C LEU A 38 3.68 -0.05 -2.78
N HIS A 39 2.49 -0.38 -3.27
CA HIS A 39 1.78 0.46 -4.23
C HIS A 39 1.45 1.83 -3.64
N ILE A 40 1.02 1.87 -2.38
CA ILE A 40 0.74 3.11 -1.67
C ILE A 40 2.02 3.94 -1.54
N GLU A 41 3.11 3.31 -1.13
CA GLU A 41 4.41 3.99 -0.98
C GLU A 41 4.89 4.56 -2.29
N GLN A 42 4.82 3.80 -3.37
CA GLN A 42 5.23 4.25 -4.70
C GLN A 42 4.37 5.41 -5.19
N ALA A 43 3.05 5.33 -4.96
CA ALA A 43 2.13 6.40 -5.36
C ALA A 43 2.42 7.69 -4.60
N LEU A 44 2.68 7.60 -3.29
CA LEU A 44 3.02 8.77 -2.48
C LEU A 44 4.35 9.38 -2.90
N THR A 45 5.33 8.56 -3.23
CA THR A 45 6.62 9.03 -3.74
C THR A 45 6.44 9.82 -5.03
N ARG A 46 5.66 9.31 -5.96
CA ARG A 46 5.38 10.00 -7.23
C ARG A 46 4.62 11.30 -7.01
N TYR A 47 3.66 11.28 -6.10
CA TYR A 47 2.93 12.49 -5.74
C TYR A 47 3.87 13.56 -5.20
N GLN A 48 4.76 13.18 -4.29
CA GLN A 48 5.75 14.09 -3.69
C GLN A 48 6.68 14.69 -4.73
N GLN A 49 7.04 13.91 -5.74
CA GLN A 49 7.92 14.36 -6.83
C GLN A 49 7.20 15.28 -7.83
N GLY A 50 5.90 15.45 -7.67
CA GLY A 50 5.12 16.32 -8.55
C GLY A 50 4.68 15.66 -9.86
N GLY A 51 4.86 14.34 -9.98
CA GLY A 51 4.50 13.63 -11.19
C GLY A 51 3.04 13.22 -11.29
N LEU A 52 2.30 13.29 -10.17
CA LEU A 52 0.91 12.87 -10.09
C LEU A 52 0.11 13.80 -9.19
N SER A 53 -1.17 14.00 -9.53
CA SER A 53 -2.10 14.59 -8.58
C SER A 53 -2.38 13.59 -7.46
N PHE A 54 -2.88 14.09 -6.34
CA PHE A 54 -3.21 13.19 -5.22
C PHE A 54 -4.30 12.20 -5.58
N ALA A 55 -5.31 12.65 -6.34
CA ALA A 55 -6.37 11.76 -6.81
C ALA A 55 -5.82 10.66 -7.72
N ALA A 56 -4.92 11.02 -8.64
CA ALA A 56 -4.31 10.03 -9.53
C ALA A 56 -3.42 9.06 -8.75
N ALA A 57 -2.73 9.53 -7.73
CA ALA A 57 -1.91 8.68 -6.87
C ALA A 57 -2.78 7.65 -6.14
N ALA A 58 -3.92 8.08 -5.60
CA ALA A 58 -4.85 7.18 -4.94
C ALA A 58 -5.38 6.11 -5.91
N GLU A 59 -5.72 6.53 -7.11
CA GLU A 59 -6.19 5.63 -8.15
C GLU A 59 -5.13 4.60 -8.52
N GLN A 60 -3.87 5.02 -8.67
CA GLN A 60 -2.76 4.11 -8.93
C GLN A 60 -2.55 3.10 -7.82
N ALA A 61 -2.71 3.52 -6.59
CA ALA A 61 -2.55 2.63 -5.44
C ALA A 61 -3.78 1.73 -5.23
N GLY A 62 -4.87 2.00 -5.93
CA GLY A 62 -6.10 1.23 -5.77
C GLY A 62 -6.82 1.51 -4.46
N VAL A 63 -6.67 2.70 -3.90
CA VAL A 63 -7.29 3.10 -2.64
C VAL A 63 -8.01 4.43 -2.79
N SER A 64 -8.86 4.74 -1.82
CA SER A 64 -9.52 6.05 -1.79
C SER A 64 -8.51 7.15 -1.40
N GLN A 65 -8.85 8.39 -1.70
CA GLN A 65 -8.02 9.52 -1.29
C GLN A 65 -7.90 9.61 0.22
N THR A 66 -8.95 9.27 0.94
CA THR A 66 -8.93 9.26 2.41
C THR A 66 -7.92 8.24 2.93
N VAL A 67 -7.90 7.04 2.36
CA VAL A 67 -6.94 6.01 2.74
C VAL A 67 -5.51 6.46 2.42
N LEU A 68 -5.31 7.06 1.25
CA LEU A 68 -3.99 7.56 0.87
C LEU A 68 -3.53 8.70 1.78
N ALA A 69 -4.45 9.59 2.18
CA ALA A 69 -4.14 10.69 3.09
C ALA A 69 -3.70 10.18 4.45
N ARG A 70 -4.36 9.16 4.97
CA ARG A 70 -3.96 8.52 6.22
C ARG A 70 -2.58 7.88 6.12
N ALA A 71 -2.32 7.21 5.00
CA ALA A 71 -1.03 6.59 4.76
C ALA A 71 0.08 7.65 4.68
N ALA A 72 -0.20 8.79 4.05
CA ALA A 72 0.73 9.90 3.97
C ALA A 72 1.01 10.48 5.36
N TYR A 73 -0.03 10.68 6.15
CA TYR A 73 0.09 11.21 7.49
C TYR A 73 0.98 10.31 8.38
N VAL A 74 0.75 9.01 8.33
CA VAL A 74 1.54 8.04 9.10
C VAL A 74 3.02 8.10 8.72
N ARG A 75 3.32 8.42 7.47
CA ARG A 75 4.69 8.55 6.98
C ARG A 75 5.29 9.93 7.16
N GLY A 76 4.59 10.83 7.86
CA GLY A 76 5.07 12.19 8.09
C GLY A 76 4.97 13.10 6.88
N MET A 77 4.17 12.73 5.89
CA MET A 77 3.94 13.54 4.70
C MET A 77 2.69 14.39 4.89
N GLU A 78 2.69 15.60 4.33
CA GLU A 78 1.50 16.43 4.35
C GLU A 78 0.61 16.11 3.14
N PRO A 79 -0.61 15.61 3.36
CA PRO A 79 -1.55 15.46 2.25
C PRO A 79 -2.03 16.85 1.80
N PRO A 80 -2.58 16.96 0.58
CA PRO A 80 -3.04 18.24 0.10
C PRO A 80 -4.19 18.77 0.94
N THR A 81 -4.22 20.08 1.14
CA THR A 81 -5.30 20.77 1.83
C THR A 81 -6.38 21.15 0.83
N ASP A 82 -7.09 20.16 0.33
CA ASP A 82 -8.21 20.38 -0.56
C ASP A 82 -9.48 20.51 0.31
N PRO A 83 -10.23 21.62 0.21
CA PRO A 83 -11.45 21.76 1.00
C PRO A 83 -12.43 20.60 0.81
N GLN A 84 -12.53 20.09 -0.39
CA GLN A 84 -13.42 18.97 -0.67
C GLN A 84 -12.95 17.70 0.04
N MET A 85 -11.66 17.47 0.05
CA MET A 85 -11.09 16.33 0.75
C MET A 85 -11.24 16.45 2.26
N ALA A 86 -11.09 17.65 2.79
CA ALA A 86 -11.30 17.91 4.23
C ALA A 86 -12.74 17.59 4.64
N VAL A 87 -13.71 17.93 3.80
CA VAL A 87 -15.12 17.61 4.05
C VAL A 87 -15.34 16.10 4.05
N GLU A 88 -14.72 15.38 3.14
CA GLU A 88 -14.81 13.92 3.10
C GLU A 88 -14.23 13.27 4.34
N GLU A 89 -13.13 13.79 4.85
CA GLU A 89 -12.53 13.29 6.08
C GLU A 89 -13.39 13.52 7.31
N LEU A 90 -14.12 14.61 7.33
CA LEU A 90 -14.99 14.94 8.45
C LEU A 90 -16.31 14.16 8.41
N ALA A 91 -16.67 13.71 7.24
CA ALA A 91 -17.87 12.91 7.07
C ALA A 91 -17.63 11.46 7.44
#